data_dcf5ae3d8d4e8f744fa6dac3bccacb6b
#
_entry.id   dcf5ae3d8d4e8f744fa6dac3bccacb6b
#
_cell.length_a   1.000
_cell.length_b   1.000
_cell.length_c   1.000
_cell.angle_alpha   90.00
_cell.angle_beta   90.00
_cell.angle_gamma   90.00
#
_symmetry.space_group_name_H-M   'P 1'
#
loop_
_entity.id
_entity.type
_entity.pdbx_description
1 polymer ?
#
loop_
_entity_poly.entity_id
_entity_poly.type
_entity_poly.pdbx_seq_one_letter_code
_entity_poly.pdbx_strand_id
1 'polypeptide(L)'
;MKYTEEGYSVGNNEFAMIQDPQSAYSVTTRNSECFINNDPMQFNNPDFIQLWRNHILGLAMLQQGKADCFDSLTLYPSGNLHFHSSGSHTGSVAAYEDLLTEKGKNTFHAITYEGFFKALRKHYKSDRNLSWLDYLETRYINITRL
;
A
#
# COMPACT_ATOMS: atom_id res chain seq x y z
N MET A 1 13.23 5.09 4.89
CA MET A 1 12.41 4.66 3.74
C MET A 1 12.32 5.85 2.80
N LYS A 2 12.78 5.72 1.55
CA LYS A 2 12.75 6.81 0.56
C LYS A 2 11.41 6.70 -0.15
N TYR A 3 10.48 7.60 0.15
CA TYR A 3 9.24 7.71 -0.62
C TYR A 3 9.60 8.40 -1.93
N THR A 4 9.67 7.65 -3.00
CA THR A 4 9.80 8.20 -4.34
C THR A 4 8.43 8.76 -4.72
N GLU A 5 8.40 10.03 -5.10
CA GLU A 5 7.18 10.70 -5.61
C GLU A 5 6.78 10.20 -7.01
N GLU A 6 7.60 9.35 -7.60
CA GLU A 6 7.42 8.78 -8.94
C GLU A 6 7.07 7.30 -8.85
N GLY A 7 6.35 6.81 -9.84
CA GLY A 7 5.99 5.41 -9.98
C GLY A 7 7.23 4.50 -10.06
N TYR A 8 7.13 3.29 -9.56
CA TYR A 8 8.21 2.30 -9.57
C TYR A 8 8.27 1.61 -10.93
N SER A 9 9.43 1.65 -11.59
CA SER A 9 9.64 0.89 -12.81
C SER A 9 9.96 -0.57 -12.51
N VAL A 10 9.25 -1.49 -13.15
CA VAL A 10 9.47 -2.93 -13.03
C VAL A 10 10.74 -3.32 -13.77
N GLY A 11 11.67 -3.99 -13.10
CA GLY A 11 12.87 -4.53 -13.74
C GLY A 11 12.55 -5.76 -14.60
N ASN A 12 13.42 -6.06 -15.58
CA ASN A 12 13.21 -7.18 -16.52
C ASN A 12 13.00 -8.53 -15.82
N ASN A 13 13.72 -8.81 -14.74
CA ASN A 13 13.59 -10.05 -13.99
C ASN A 13 12.23 -10.13 -13.27
N GLU A 14 11.78 -9.02 -12.72
CA GLU A 14 10.47 -8.95 -12.04
C GLU A 14 9.34 -9.08 -13.05
N PHE A 15 9.47 -8.42 -14.21
CA PHE A 15 8.52 -8.56 -15.30
C PHE A 15 8.37 -10.01 -15.75
N ALA A 16 9.48 -10.73 -15.93
CA ALA A 16 9.47 -12.15 -16.26
C ALA A 16 8.74 -13.00 -15.19
N MET A 17 8.93 -12.66 -13.89
CA MET A 17 8.21 -13.35 -12.80
C MET A 17 6.71 -13.04 -12.81
N ILE A 18 6.29 -11.82 -13.18
CA ILE A 18 4.88 -11.47 -13.31
C ILE A 18 4.23 -12.24 -14.47
N GLN A 19 4.96 -12.43 -15.57
CA GLN A 19 4.49 -13.20 -16.74
C GLN A 19 4.46 -14.71 -16.52
N ASP A 20 5.30 -15.24 -15.62
CA ASP A 20 5.33 -16.67 -15.35
C ASP A 20 4.10 -17.12 -14.54
N PRO A 21 3.21 -17.96 -15.10
CA PRO A 21 2.01 -18.43 -14.42
C PRO A 21 2.32 -19.31 -13.19
N GLN A 22 3.52 -19.85 -13.07
CA GLN A 22 3.96 -20.67 -11.93
C GLN A 22 4.72 -19.88 -10.87
N SER A 23 4.99 -18.60 -11.12
CA SER A 23 5.67 -17.75 -10.14
C SER A 23 4.83 -17.56 -8.88
N ALA A 24 5.50 -17.25 -7.77
CA ALA A 24 4.82 -16.90 -6.51
C ALA A 24 3.86 -15.71 -6.68
N TYR A 25 4.19 -14.73 -7.52
CA TYR A 25 3.33 -13.59 -7.86
C TYR A 25 2.00 -14.07 -8.46
N SER A 26 2.07 -14.87 -9.51
CA SER A 26 0.91 -15.35 -10.26
C SER A 26 0.07 -16.32 -9.43
N VAL A 27 0.71 -17.25 -8.74
CA VAL A 27 0.03 -18.25 -7.90
C VAL A 27 -0.69 -17.58 -6.74
N THR A 28 -0.01 -16.65 -6.01
CA THR A 28 -0.60 -15.95 -4.88
C THR A 28 -1.78 -15.08 -5.33
N THR A 29 -1.63 -14.34 -6.42
CA THR A 29 -2.69 -13.48 -6.97
C THR A 29 -3.94 -14.29 -7.27
N ARG A 30 -3.81 -15.39 -8.01
CA ARG A 30 -4.95 -16.24 -8.37
C ARG A 30 -5.62 -16.91 -7.18
N ASN A 31 -4.83 -17.44 -6.25
CA ASN A 31 -5.36 -18.27 -5.15
C ASN A 31 -5.89 -17.44 -3.98
N SER A 32 -5.59 -16.13 -3.94
CA SER A 32 -6.03 -15.26 -2.86
C SER A 32 -7.51 -14.92 -2.90
N GLU A 33 -8.11 -14.89 -4.10
CA GLU A 33 -9.47 -14.39 -4.35
C GLU A 33 -9.66 -12.91 -3.94
N CYS A 34 -8.55 -12.18 -3.77
CA CYS A 34 -8.55 -10.78 -3.32
C CYS A 34 -8.66 -9.79 -4.48
N PHE A 35 -8.56 -10.25 -5.72
CA PHE A 35 -8.53 -9.41 -6.92
C PHE A 35 -9.72 -9.72 -7.83
N ILE A 36 -10.35 -8.68 -8.40
CA ILE A 36 -11.48 -8.82 -9.33
C ILE A 36 -11.04 -9.56 -10.60
N ASN A 37 -9.87 -9.20 -11.13
CA ASN A 37 -9.22 -9.90 -12.20
C ASN A 37 -7.95 -10.61 -11.64
N ASN A 38 -7.81 -11.89 -11.88
CA ASN A 38 -6.70 -12.70 -11.36
C ASN A 38 -5.46 -12.70 -12.26
N ASP A 39 -5.43 -11.86 -13.31
CA ASP A 39 -4.26 -11.69 -14.17
C ASP A 39 -3.21 -10.77 -13.48
N PRO A 40 -2.03 -11.27 -13.11
CA PRO A 40 -0.97 -10.45 -12.52
C PRO A 40 -0.49 -9.31 -13.41
N MET A 41 -0.66 -9.43 -14.73
CA MET A 41 -0.23 -8.40 -15.68
C MET A 41 -0.95 -7.06 -15.51
N GLN A 42 -2.17 -7.05 -14.96
CA GLN A 42 -2.87 -5.80 -14.63
C GLN A 42 -2.09 -4.93 -13.64
N PHE A 43 -1.26 -5.55 -12.80
CA PHE A 43 -0.45 -4.85 -11.78
C PHE A 43 0.93 -4.42 -12.30
N ASN A 44 1.28 -4.72 -13.55
CA ASN A 44 2.48 -4.19 -14.20
C ASN A 44 2.28 -2.72 -14.57
N ASN A 45 2.01 -1.91 -13.57
CA ASN A 45 1.77 -0.49 -13.67
C ASN A 45 2.59 0.22 -12.58
N PRO A 46 3.42 1.22 -12.94
CA PRO A 46 4.23 1.99 -11.98
C PRO A 46 3.42 2.58 -10.83
N ASP A 47 2.12 2.86 -11.05
CA ASP A 47 1.29 3.53 -10.07
C ASP A 47 0.92 2.63 -8.88
N PHE A 48 0.75 1.32 -9.08
CA PHE A 48 0.33 0.45 -7.99
C PHE A 48 1.11 -0.86 -7.83
N ILE A 49 2.16 -1.09 -8.62
CA ILE A 49 2.98 -2.30 -8.49
C ILE A 49 3.52 -2.50 -7.07
N GLN A 50 3.90 -1.41 -6.39
CA GLN A 50 4.38 -1.47 -5.00
C GLN A 50 3.26 -1.84 -4.01
N LEU A 51 2.06 -1.29 -4.19
CA LEU A 51 0.89 -1.60 -3.36
C LEU A 51 0.56 -3.09 -3.48
N TRP A 52 0.48 -3.58 -4.72
CA TRP A 52 0.23 -4.99 -5.02
C TRP A 52 1.29 -5.92 -4.42
N ARG A 53 2.58 -5.63 -4.62
CA ARG A 53 3.67 -6.46 -4.08
C ARG A 53 3.63 -6.60 -2.56
N ASN A 54 3.40 -5.49 -1.86
CA ASN A 54 3.27 -5.51 -0.41
C ASN A 54 2.04 -6.31 0.02
N HIS A 55 0.92 -6.17 -0.68
CA HIS A 55 -0.32 -6.89 -0.41
C HIS A 55 -0.16 -8.40 -0.65
N ILE A 56 0.37 -8.83 -1.81
CA ILE A 56 0.55 -10.25 -2.09
C ILE A 56 1.58 -10.93 -1.20
N LEU A 57 2.56 -10.19 -0.65
CA LEU A 57 3.50 -10.76 0.31
C LEU A 57 2.78 -11.29 1.56
N GLY A 58 1.88 -10.52 2.13
CA GLY A 58 1.07 -10.94 3.27
C GLY A 58 0.11 -12.08 2.90
N LEU A 59 -0.53 -12.00 1.73
CA LEU A 59 -1.39 -13.08 1.22
C LEU A 59 -0.62 -14.39 1.04
N ALA A 60 0.63 -14.33 0.55
CA ALA A 60 1.50 -15.50 0.42
C ALA A 60 1.85 -16.11 1.80
N MET A 61 2.06 -15.28 2.81
CA MET A 61 2.30 -15.75 4.18
C MET A 61 1.08 -16.50 4.75
N LEU A 62 -0.14 -15.99 4.52
CA LEU A 62 -1.37 -16.68 4.88
C LEU A 62 -1.50 -18.03 4.15
N GLN A 63 -1.32 -18.05 2.83
CA GLN A 63 -1.42 -19.27 2.02
C GLN A 63 -0.41 -20.34 2.41
N GLN A 64 0.76 -19.93 2.91
CA GLN A 64 1.82 -20.83 3.39
C GLN A 64 1.66 -21.23 4.88
N GLY A 65 0.62 -20.78 5.55
CA GLY A 65 0.43 -21.03 6.99
C GLY A 65 1.49 -20.39 7.89
N LYS A 66 2.17 -19.35 7.41
CA LYS A 66 3.18 -18.60 8.18
C LYS A 66 2.57 -17.47 9.00
N ALA A 67 1.33 -17.14 8.76
CA ALA A 67 0.55 -16.17 9.51
C ALA A 67 -0.91 -16.63 9.56
N ASP A 68 -1.60 -16.33 10.67
CA ASP A 68 -3.02 -16.62 10.85
C ASP A 68 -3.91 -15.49 10.32
N CYS A 69 -3.38 -14.28 10.30
CA CYS A 69 -4.01 -13.07 9.75
C CYS A 69 -2.95 -12.09 9.28
N PHE A 70 -3.33 -11.14 8.44
CA PHE A 70 -2.49 -10.00 8.07
C PHE A 70 -3.34 -8.82 7.62
N ASP A 71 -2.75 -7.64 7.75
CA ASP A 71 -3.24 -6.39 7.18
C ASP A 71 -2.09 -5.69 6.44
N SER A 72 -2.33 -5.32 5.19
CA SER A 72 -1.41 -4.47 4.42
C SER A 72 -1.76 -3.01 4.67
N LEU A 73 -0.88 -2.26 5.31
CA LEU A 73 -1.10 -0.85 5.60
C LEU A 73 -0.16 0.03 4.80
N THR A 74 -0.71 0.87 3.94
CA THR A 74 0.01 1.90 3.20
C THR A 74 -0.16 3.25 3.89
N LEU A 75 0.96 3.87 4.27
CA LEU A 75 1.00 5.21 4.86
C LEU A 75 1.62 6.19 3.85
N TYR A 76 0.95 7.32 3.60
CA TYR A 76 1.42 8.33 2.65
C TYR A 76 1.00 9.74 3.10
N PRO A 77 1.73 10.81 2.71
CA PRO A 77 1.32 12.18 2.98
C PRO A 77 0.13 12.58 2.08
N SER A 78 -0.85 13.31 2.61
CA SER A 78 -2.01 13.77 1.83
C SER A 78 -1.63 14.70 0.66
N GLY A 79 -0.46 15.35 0.74
CA GLY A 79 0.10 16.15 -0.34
C GLY A 79 0.74 15.36 -1.49
N ASN A 80 0.89 14.03 -1.36
CA ASN A 80 1.43 13.21 -2.44
C ASN A 80 0.31 12.83 -3.42
N LEU A 81 0.21 13.58 -4.53
CA LEU A 81 -0.82 13.39 -5.54
C LEU A 81 -0.70 12.06 -6.30
N HIS A 82 0.46 11.39 -6.26
CA HIS A 82 0.58 10.05 -6.83
C HIS A 82 -0.32 9.04 -6.10
N PHE A 83 -0.40 9.12 -4.76
CA PHE A 83 -1.21 8.23 -3.94
C PHE A 83 -2.61 8.76 -3.66
N HIS A 84 -2.74 10.08 -3.50
CA HIS A 84 -3.96 10.73 -3.04
C HIS A 84 -4.84 11.23 -4.18
N SER A 85 -6.13 10.93 -4.11
CA SER A 85 -7.11 11.47 -5.05
C SER A 85 -7.43 12.93 -4.72
N SER A 86 -7.46 13.80 -5.72
CA SER A 86 -7.79 15.23 -5.55
C SER A 86 -8.50 15.77 -6.79
N GLY A 87 -9.67 16.33 -6.60
CA GLY A 87 -10.50 16.84 -7.70
C GLY A 87 -10.87 15.73 -8.67
N SER A 88 -10.52 15.90 -9.95
CA SER A 88 -10.73 14.89 -11.00
C SER A 88 -9.61 13.85 -11.09
N HIS A 89 -8.53 14.01 -10.31
CA HIS A 89 -7.39 13.08 -10.29
C HIS A 89 -7.68 11.92 -9.36
N THR A 90 -7.56 10.69 -9.88
CA THR A 90 -7.62 9.46 -9.09
C THR A 90 -6.21 9.04 -8.71
N GLY A 91 -5.89 9.06 -7.42
CA GLY A 91 -4.60 8.58 -6.92
C GLY A 91 -4.48 7.06 -7.01
N SER A 92 -3.24 6.56 -6.98
CA SER A 92 -2.94 5.13 -7.13
C SER A 92 -3.57 4.24 -6.04
N VAL A 93 -3.79 4.77 -4.84
CA VAL A 93 -4.48 4.04 -3.77
C VAL A 93 -5.92 3.72 -4.17
N ALA A 94 -6.70 4.72 -4.58
CA ALA A 94 -8.08 4.51 -4.98
C ALA A 94 -8.17 3.62 -6.24
N ALA A 95 -7.29 3.85 -7.23
CA ALA A 95 -7.21 3.01 -8.42
C ALA A 95 -6.87 1.55 -8.10
N TYR A 96 -6.01 1.31 -7.10
CA TYR A 96 -5.70 -0.04 -6.63
C TYR A 96 -6.88 -0.69 -5.89
N GLU A 97 -7.55 0.05 -5.01
CA GLU A 97 -8.75 -0.42 -4.29
C GLU A 97 -9.87 -0.86 -5.24
N ASP A 98 -10.02 -0.18 -6.40
CA ASP A 98 -10.99 -0.55 -7.44
C ASP A 98 -10.68 -1.91 -8.11
N LEU A 99 -9.47 -2.43 -7.97
CA LEU A 99 -9.07 -3.75 -8.46
C LEU A 99 -9.32 -4.88 -7.44
N LEU A 100 -9.71 -4.54 -6.21
CA LEU A 100 -9.89 -5.49 -5.11
C LEU A 100 -11.34 -5.97 -5.01
N THR A 101 -11.48 -7.25 -4.70
CA THR A 101 -12.75 -7.81 -4.19
C THR A 101 -13.01 -7.30 -2.77
N GLU A 102 -14.20 -7.56 -2.22
CA GLU A 102 -14.47 -7.27 -0.80
C GLU A 102 -13.48 -7.98 0.13
N LYS A 103 -13.06 -9.21 -0.21
CA LYS A 103 -12.04 -9.94 0.53
C LYS A 103 -10.69 -9.21 0.50
N GLY A 104 -10.30 -8.69 -0.66
CA GLY A 104 -9.08 -7.90 -0.81
C GLY A 104 -9.12 -6.60 -0.04
N LYS A 105 -10.24 -5.88 -0.06
CA LYS A 105 -10.45 -4.64 0.69
C LYS A 105 -10.39 -4.84 2.21
N ASN A 106 -10.76 -6.02 2.70
CA ASN A 106 -10.66 -6.34 4.12
C ASN A 106 -9.22 -6.55 4.61
N THR A 107 -8.27 -6.74 3.71
CA THR A 107 -6.85 -6.98 4.03
C THR A 107 -5.91 -5.88 3.53
N PHE A 108 -6.43 -4.90 2.79
CA PHE A 108 -5.69 -3.74 2.31
C PHE A 108 -6.24 -2.46 2.94
N HIS A 109 -5.35 -1.69 3.55
CA HIS A 109 -5.69 -0.42 4.17
C HIS A 109 -4.72 0.66 3.71
N ALA A 110 -5.24 1.85 3.52
CA ALA A 110 -4.43 3.03 3.22
C ALA A 110 -4.89 4.19 4.09
N ILE A 111 -3.95 4.92 4.65
CA ILE A 111 -4.22 6.07 5.50
C ILE A 111 -3.17 7.14 5.28
N THR A 112 -3.57 8.40 5.28
CA THR A 112 -2.63 9.51 5.24
C THR A 112 -1.86 9.63 6.56
N TYR A 113 -0.63 10.16 6.52
CA TYR A 113 0.12 10.47 7.75
C TYR A 113 -0.68 11.35 8.70
N GLU A 114 -1.36 12.36 8.17
CA GLU A 114 -2.21 13.26 8.94
C GLU A 114 -3.33 12.50 9.67
N GLY A 115 -3.99 11.58 8.96
CA GLY A 115 -5.03 10.71 9.52
C GLY A 115 -4.48 9.78 10.60
N PHE A 116 -3.33 9.17 10.32
CA PHE A 116 -2.66 8.26 11.24
C PHE A 116 -2.24 8.97 12.55
N PHE A 117 -1.55 10.11 12.46
CA PHE A 117 -1.15 10.86 13.66
C PHE A 117 -2.36 11.40 14.43
N LYS A 118 -3.40 11.83 13.75
CA LYS A 118 -4.65 12.22 14.40
C LYS A 118 -5.28 11.07 15.19
N ALA A 119 -5.25 9.84 14.66
CA ALA A 119 -5.71 8.65 15.35
C ALA A 119 -4.84 8.33 16.58
N LEU A 120 -3.50 8.39 16.43
CA LEU A 120 -2.58 8.16 17.54
C LEU A 120 -2.79 9.15 18.70
N ARG A 121 -3.01 10.44 18.41
CA ARG A 121 -3.28 11.47 19.44
C ARG A 121 -4.55 11.22 20.24
N LYS A 122 -5.51 10.50 19.71
CA LYS A 122 -6.71 10.10 20.48
C LYS A 122 -6.38 9.04 21.54
N HIS A 123 -5.40 8.18 21.29
CA HIS A 123 -5.03 7.08 22.16
C HIS A 123 -3.90 7.42 23.14
N TYR A 124 -2.91 8.18 22.70
CA TYR A 124 -1.73 8.53 23.50
C TYR A 124 -1.88 9.91 24.12
N LYS A 125 -1.88 9.97 25.47
CA LYS A 125 -2.14 11.19 26.25
C LYS A 125 -0.95 11.63 27.11
N SER A 126 0.11 10.80 27.23
CA SER A 126 1.29 11.21 28.02
C SER A 126 2.12 12.26 27.27
N ASP A 127 2.72 13.21 27.99
CA ASP A 127 3.55 14.29 27.43
C ASP A 127 4.71 13.72 26.59
N ARG A 128 5.31 12.63 27.03
CA ARG A 128 6.39 11.97 26.29
C ARG A 128 5.92 11.49 24.91
N ASN A 129 4.74 10.86 24.85
CA ASN A 129 4.19 10.36 23.59
C ASN A 129 3.75 11.50 22.68
N LEU A 130 3.19 12.57 23.22
CA LEU A 130 2.80 13.75 22.45
C LEU A 130 4.02 14.45 21.84
N SER A 131 5.11 14.63 22.62
CA SER A 131 6.35 15.20 22.10
C SER A 131 6.96 14.38 20.98
N TRP A 132 6.89 13.05 21.09
CA TRP A 132 7.34 12.15 20.02
C TRP A 132 6.48 12.25 18.76
N LEU A 133 5.15 12.34 18.91
CA LEU A 133 4.24 12.57 17.80
C LEU A 133 4.49 13.92 17.12
N ASP A 134 4.72 15.00 17.87
CA ASP A 134 5.09 16.32 17.32
C ASP A 134 6.36 16.25 16.48
N TYR A 135 7.37 15.52 16.97
CA TYR A 135 8.59 15.27 16.20
C TYR A 135 8.33 14.54 14.89
N LEU A 136 7.52 13.47 14.91
CA LEU A 136 7.20 12.71 13.71
C LEU A 136 6.37 13.53 12.71
N GLU A 137 5.37 14.28 13.16
CA GLU A 137 4.58 15.15 12.30
C GLU A 137 5.45 16.22 11.63
N THR A 138 6.36 16.84 12.39
CA THR A 138 7.31 17.81 11.83
C THR A 138 8.19 17.17 10.77
N ARG A 139 8.62 15.93 10.99
CA ARG A 139 9.53 15.22 10.08
C ARG A 139 8.85 14.72 8.81
N TYR A 140 7.61 14.26 8.88
CA TYR A 140 6.96 13.54 7.78
C TYR A 140 5.86 14.33 7.06
N ILE A 141 5.27 15.34 7.72
CA ILE A 141 4.20 16.16 7.14
C ILE A 141 4.74 17.51 6.67
N ASN A 142 5.57 18.17 7.45
CA ASN A 142 6.03 19.54 7.14
C ASN A 142 7.09 19.60 6.03
N ILE A 143 7.74 18.49 5.68
CA ILE A 143 8.70 18.42 4.55
C ILE A 143 7.99 18.58 3.20
N THR A 144 6.71 18.26 3.10
CA THR A 144 5.92 18.39 1.87
C THR A 144 5.44 19.82 1.59
N ARG A 145 5.77 20.79 2.44
CA ARG A 145 5.40 22.21 2.29
C ARG A 145 6.57 23.10 1.86
N LEU A 146 7.75 22.54 1.57
CA LEU A 146 8.89 23.21 0.98
C LEU A 146 8.97 22.90 -0.52
#